data_b84cf43c940916a5f12dcda180a996f5
#
_entry.id   b84cf43c940916a5f12dcda180a996f5
#
_cell.length_a   1.000
_cell.length_b   1.000
_cell.length_c   1.000
_cell.angle_alpha   90.00
_cell.angle_beta   90.00
_cell.angle_gamma   90.00
#
_symmetry.space_group_name_H-M   'P 1'
#
loop_
_entity.id
_entity.type
_entity.pdbx_description
1 polymer ?
#
loop_
_entity_poly.entity_id
_entity_poly.type
_entity_poly.pdbx_seq_one_letter_code
_entity_poly.pdbx_strand_id
1 'polypeptide(L)'
;MNFFKRRQLKKQVKQTLHDACHARHMREDVADPGPLQALREAEAATRAAWKQRDYAAAEASLEPLMACAREVYPVKSNPRIREYVEIAVVAISVAMAFRTFFVQPFKIPTGSMEPTLYGVKVEPQVGRGLMDRFPLTLVSLALFGDRYVEIRAARSGVIEQLVRDETYIYSLNGVVPPFRPGMAQHFSPGDNVQQGDLLASGRVRAGDHIFVNRLRYNFIRPRRGDVFVFRTDGITHPQVKEDTYYIKRLVALPDEQVSIDPPYLVINGQRLVEPDVFRRQVYAADKGYQGYVLPPTGTGVPTPPFTHQRSVLQLGSTEYLPLGDNTRQSLDGRYFGGVDRENVVGPAVIVYWPLSRRWGRIR
;
A
#
# COMPACT_ATOMS: atom_id res chain seq x y z
N MET A 1 34.33 47.02 -27.82
CA MET A 1 33.61 46.59 -26.60
C MET A 1 34.62 45.99 -25.62
N ASN A 2 34.59 46.43 -24.35
CA ASN A 2 35.51 45.96 -23.32
C ASN A 2 35.22 44.47 -22.94
N PHE A 3 36.23 43.70 -22.58
CA PHE A 3 36.12 42.26 -22.26
C PHE A 3 34.98 41.93 -21.25
N PHE A 4 34.84 42.76 -20.22
CA PHE A 4 33.78 42.62 -19.23
C PHE A 4 32.37 42.82 -19.80
N LYS A 5 32.19 43.86 -20.61
CA LYS A 5 30.92 44.11 -21.29
C LYS A 5 30.52 42.96 -22.24
N ARG A 6 31.49 42.40 -22.96
CA ARG A 6 31.27 41.24 -23.83
C ARG A 6 30.84 40.00 -23.04
N ARG A 7 31.43 39.75 -21.87
CA ARG A 7 31.06 38.62 -21.00
C ARG A 7 29.64 38.80 -20.43
N GLN A 8 29.29 40.00 -20.03
CA GLN A 8 27.96 40.36 -19.55
C GLN A 8 26.91 40.19 -20.65
N LEU A 9 27.14 40.75 -21.85
CA LEU A 9 26.26 40.60 -22.99
C LEU A 9 26.07 39.12 -23.38
N LYS A 10 27.13 38.32 -23.37
CA LYS A 10 27.05 36.88 -23.61
C LYS A 10 26.07 36.19 -22.64
N LYS A 11 26.13 36.56 -21.36
CA LYS A 11 25.24 35.99 -20.33
C LYS A 11 23.78 36.43 -20.59
N GLN A 12 23.56 37.69 -20.93
CA GLN A 12 22.22 38.21 -21.24
C GLN A 12 21.63 37.53 -22.48
N VAL A 13 22.39 37.48 -23.60
CA VAL A 13 21.91 36.83 -24.84
C VAL A 13 21.56 35.35 -24.57
N LYS A 14 22.42 34.64 -23.83
CA LYS A 14 22.15 33.23 -23.50
C LYS A 14 20.87 33.07 -22.67
N GLN A 15 20.69 33.93 -21.66
CA GLN A 15 19.53 33.88 -20.79
C GLN A 15 18.25 34.27 -21.56
N THR A 16 18.25 35.37 -22.34
CA THR A 16 17.08 35.78 -23.09
C THR A 16 16.66 34.77 -24.15
N LEU A 17 17.63 34.16 -24.85
CA LEU A 17 17.34 33.08 -25.79
C LEU A 17 16.78 31.84 -25.10
N HIS A 18 17.26 31.54 -23.91
CA HIS A 18 16.72 30.41 -23.11
C HIS A 18 15.26 30.69 -22.71
N ASP A 19 14.99 31.90 -22.21
CA ASP A 19 13.66 32.28 -21.75
C ASP A 19 12.66 32.36 -22.93
N ALA A 20 13.09 32.87 -24.11
CA ALA A 20 12.32 32.87 -25.33
C ALA A 20 11.99 31.45 -25.82
N CYS A 21 12.99 30.58 -25.86
CA CYS A 21 12.82 29.18 -26.21
C CYS A 21 11.87 28.44 -25.24
N HIS A 22 11.97 28.74 -23.96
CA HIS A 22 11.05 28.20 -22.94
C HIS A 22 9.61 28.69 -23.18
N ALA A 23 9.43 30.00 -23.42
CA ALA A 23 8.12 30.57 -23.72
C ALA A 23 7.47 29.91 -24.95
N ARG A 24 8.25 29.66 -25.99
CA ARG A 24 7.81 28.96 -27.19
C ARG A 24 7.36 27.53 -26.89
N HIS A 25 8.20 26.70 -26.26
CA HIS A 25 7.88 25.31 -25.98
C HIS A 25 6.67 25.17 -25.07
N MET A 26 6.49 26.09 -24.12
CA MET A 26 5.35 26.03 -23.20
C MET A 26 4.00 26.38 -23.87
N ARG A 27 4.01 26.94 -25.09
CA ARG A 27 2.80 27.40 -25.75
C ARG A 27 2.68 26.97 -27.22
N GLU A 28 3.63 26.20 -27.73
CA GLU A 28 3.68 25.78 -29.13
C GLU A 28 2.39 25.11 -29.61
N ASP A 29 1.70 24.39 -28.71
CA ASP A 29 0.45 23.65 -29.01
C ASP A 29 -0.82 24.52 -28.85
N VAL A 30 -0.73 25.69 -28.21
CA VAL A 30 -1.91 26.46 -27.76
C VAL A 30 -1.89 27.92 -28.21
N ALA A 31 -0.74 28.48 -28.57
CA ALA A 31 -0.65 29.88 -28.98
C ALA A 31 -0.97 30.07 -30.47
N ASP A 32 -1.48 31.28 -30.82
CA ASP A 32 -1.76 31.60 -32.18
C ASP A 32 -0.51 31.53 -33.05
N PRO A 33 -0.62 31.09 -34.32
CA PRO A 33 0.52 30.93 -35.22
C PRO A 33 1.34 32.20 -35.46
N GLY A 34 0.68 33.38 -35.51
CA GLY A 34 1.33 34.66 -35.78
C GLY A 34 2.38 35.06 -34.74
N PRO A 35 2.03 35.18 -33.45
CA PRO A 35 2.98 35.44 -32.37
C PRO A 35 4.10 34.39 -32.25
N LEU A 36 3.79 33.11 -32.49
CA LEU A 36 4.80 32.04 -32.50
C LEU A 36 5.81 32.20 -33.63
N GLN A 37 5.35 32.58 -34.82
CA GLN A 37 6.22 32.84 -35.97
C GLN A 37 7.12 34.06 -35.70
N ALA A 38 6.57 35.14 -35.18
CA ALA A 38 7.32 36.32 -34.80
C ALA A 38 8.40 36.02 -33.76
N LEU A 39 8.08 35.21 -32.78
CA LEU A 39 9.04 34.76 -31.78
C LEU A 39 10.18 33.93 -32.38
N ARG A 40 9.88 32.99 -33.28
CA ARG A 40 10.90 32.19 -34.00
C ARG A 40 11.83 33.05 -34.83
N GLU A 41 11.29 34.05 -35.52
CA GLU A 41 12.07 35.00 -36.33
C GLU A 41 12.99 35.88 -35.46
N ALA A 42 12.48 36.37 -34.33
CA ALA A 42 13.26 37.15 -33.37
C ALA A 42 14.38 36.28 -32.71
N GLU A 43 14.10 35.01 -32.36
CA GLU A 43 15.13 34.07 -31.90
C GLU A 43 16.23 33.88 -32.96
N ALA A 44 15.84 33.65 -34.21
CA ALA A 44 16.78 33.44 -35.32
C ALA A 44 17.65 34.68 -35.56
N ALA A 45 17.05 35.88 -35.58
CA ALA A 45 17.75 37.13 -35.74
C ALA A 45 18.79 37.38 -34.63
N THR A 46 18.39 37.17 -33.37
CA THR A 46 19.30 37.32 -32.22
C THR A 46 20.47 36.34 -32.28
N ARG A 47 20.21 35.06 -32.65
CA ARG A 47 21.25 34.05 -32.84
C ARG A 47 22.20 34.38 -33.99
N ALA A 48 21.67 34.89 -35.10
CA ALA A 48 22.45 35.32 -36.26
C ALA A 48 23.39 36.48 -35.93
N ALA A 49 22.87 37.55 -35.32
CA ALA A 49 23.65 38.71 -34.86
C ALA A 49 24.78 38.28 -33.92
N TRP A 50 24.50 37.40 -32.96
CA TRP A 50 25.50 36.86 -32.04
C TRP A 50 26.60 36.05 -32.77
N LYS A 51 26.20 35.19 -33.72
CA LYS A 51 27.13 34.36 -34.50
C LYS A 51 28.04 35.18 -35.40
N GLN A 52 27.49 36.25 -36.00
CA GLN A 52 28.24 37.19 -36.81
C GLN A 52 29.13 38.12 -36.02
N ARG A 53 29.13 38.07 -34.69
CA ARG A 53 29.86 38.94 -33.75
C ARG A 53 29.45 40.39 -33.83
N ASP A 54 28.26 40.68 -34.37
CA ASP A 54 27.67 42.01 -34.31
C ASP A 54 27.01 42.19 -32.92
N TYR A 55 27.83 42.67 -31.99
CA TYR A 55 27.40 42.79 -30.59
C TYR A 55 26.41 43.94 -30.38
N ALA A 56 26.41 44.96 -31.26
CA ALA A 56 25.44 46.05 -31.19
C ALA A 56 24.05 45.59 -31.64
N ALA A 57 23.99 44.87 -32.75
CA ALA A 57 22.73 44.27 -33.23
C ALA A 57 22.21 43.22 -32.28
N ALA A 58 23.11 42.40 -31.70
CA ALA A 58 22.72 41.38 -30.71
C ALA A 58 22.13 42.00 -29.43
N GLU A 59 22.70 43.13 -28.94
CA GLU A 59 22.17 43.86 -27.79
C GLU A 59 20.82 44.47 -28.08
N ALA A 60 20.67 45.12 -29.26
CA ALA A 60 19.43 45.74 -29.71
C ALA A 60 18.29 44.72 -29.95
N SER A 61 18.61 43.47 -30.28
CA SER A 61 17.60 42.42 -30.52
C SER A 61 17.03 41.78 -29.24
N LEU A 62 17.62 42.01 -28.06
CA LEU A 62 17.17 41.40 -26.82
C LEU A 62 15.78 41.83 -26.36
N GLU A 63 15.52 43.14 -26.44
CA GLU A 63 14.23 43.69 -26.01
C GLU A 63 13.07 43.32 -26.94
N PRO A 64 13.19 43.38 -28.29
CA PRO A 64 12.19 42.84 -29.21
C PRO A 64 11.94 41.34 -28.98
N LEU A 65 12.99 40.53 -28.76
CA LEU A 65 12.85 39.11 -28.48
C LEU A 65 12.04 38.88 -27.21
N MET A 66 12.31 39.62 -26.14
CA MET A 66 11.57 39.52 -24.89
C MET A 66 10.12 40.00 -25.02
N ALA A 67 9.86 40.99 -25.87
CA ALA A 67 8.51 41.45 -26.17
C ALA A 67 7.68 40.36 -26.86
N CYS A 68 8.21 39.73 -27.91
CA CYS A 68 7.58 38.60 -28.57
C CYS A 68 7.39 37.40 -27.59
N ALA A 69 8.37 37.11 -26.75
CA ALA A 69 8.25 36.04 -25.75
C ALA A 69 7.15 36.31 -24.71
N ARG A 70 6.95 37.56 -24.27
CA ARG A 70 5.86 37.99 -23.39
C ARG A 70 4.48 37.91 -24.04
N GLU A 71 4.40 38.18 -25.35
CA GLU A 71 3.16 38.05 -26.10
C GLU A 71 2.71 36.58 -26.21
N VAL A 72 3.64 35.69 -26.56
CA VAL A 72 3.38 34.24 -26.63
C VAL A 72 3.09 33.65 -25.25
N TYR A 73 3.84 34.11 -24.26
CA TYR A 73 3.75 33.62 -22.89
C TYR A 73 3.60 34.77 -21.88
N PRO A 74 2.39 35.36 -21.79
CA PRO A 74 2.17 36.48 -20.89
C PRO A 74 2.40 36.06 -19.43
N VAL A 75 3.15 36.87 -18.71
CA VAL A 75 3.36 36.71 -17.27
C VAL A 75 2.02 36.90 -16.57
N LYS A 76 1.38 35.77 -16.21
CA LYS A 76 0.13 35.80 -15.45
C LYS A 76 0.41 36.19 -14.00
N SER A 77 -0.61 36.79 -13.36
CA SER A 77 -0.57 37.11 -11.94
C SER A 77 -0.24 35.86 -11.09
N ASN A 78 0.60 36.04 -10.04
CA ASN A 78 1.03 35.03 -9.09
C ASN A 78 2.03 33.97 -9.61
N PRO A 79 3.23 34.36 -10.06
CA PRO A 79 4.26 33.42 -10.53
C PRO A 79 4.67 32.40 -9.47
N ARG A 80 4.68 32.78 -8.17
CA ARG A 80 5.00 31.86 -7.07
C ARG A 80 4.00 30.72 -6.91
N ILE A 81 2.70 31.02 -7.02
CA ILE A 81 1.68 29.98 -6.92
C ILE A 81 1.83 28.97 -8.06
N ARG A 82 2.12 29.44 -9.25
CA ARG A 82 2.33 28.61 -10.43
C ARG A 82 3.56 27.69 -10.24
N GLU A 83 4.67 28.24 -9.78
CA GLU A 83 5.89 27.49 -9.49
C GLU A 83 5.61 26.36 -8.48
N TYR A 84 4.89 26.64 -7.38
CA TYR A 84 4.51 25.61 -6.40
C TYR A 84 3.57 24.55 -7.01
N VAL A 85 2.63 24.96 -7.88
CA VAL A 85 1.74 24.01 -8.56
C VAL A 85 2.52 23.13 -9.52
N GLU A 86 3.44 23.69 -10.32
CA GLU A 86 4.30 22.90 -11.22
C GLU A 86 5.17 21.91 -10.44
N ILE A 87 5.81 22.34 -9.36
CA ILE A 87 6.60 21.47 -8.48
C ILE A 87 5.72 20.36 -7.88
N ALA A 88 4.52 20.71 -7.40
CA ALA A 88 3.60 19.74 -6.82
C ALA A 88 3.13 18.70 -7.85
N VAL A 89 2.78 19.12 -9.07
CA VAL A 89 2.36 18.22 -10.15
C VAL A 89 3.48 17.25 -10.52
N VAL A 90 4.70 17.76 -10.71
CA VAL A 90 5.86 16.89 -11.02
C VAL A 90 6.15 15.93 -9.86
N ALA A 91 6.18 16.42 -8.63
CA ALA A 91 6.44 15.59 -7.46
C ALA A 91 5.39 14.48 -7.27
N ILE A 92 4.09 14.82 -7.43
CA ILE A 92 2.99 13.86 -7.36
C ILE A 92 3.10 12.83 -8.49
N SER A 93 3.36 13.27 -9.72
CA SER A 93 3.50 12.38 -10.87
C SER A 93 4.64 11.38 -10.68
N VAL A 94 5.80 11.85 -10.23
CA VAL A 94 6.96 11.00 -9.93
C VAL A 94 6.65 10.03 -8.78
N ALA A 95 6.02 10.52 -7.70
CA ALA A 95 5.63 9.69 -6.57
C ALA A 95 4.62 8.60 -6.97
N MET A 96 3.63 8.94 -7.80
CA MET A 96 2.65 7.99 -8.31
C MET A 96 3.30 6.95 -9.24
N ALA A 97 4.19 7.39 -10.15
CA ALA A 97 4.95 6.48 -11.00
C ALA A 97 5.79 5.51 -10.15
N PHE A 98 6.51 6.03 -9.16
CA PHE A 98 7.31 5.21 -8.25
C PHE A 98 6.44 4.20 -7.50
N ARG A 99 5.30 4.64 -6.94
CA ARG A 99 4.34 3.77 -6.26
C ARG A 99 3.80 2.67 -7.18
N THR A 100 3.48 3.00 -8.43
CA THR A 100 2.86 2.07 -9.36
C THR A 100 3.83 0.99 -9.83
N PHE A 101 5.07 1.38 -10.12
CA PHE A 101 6.02 0.48 -10.78
C PHE A 101 7.00 -0.19 -9.81
N PHE A 102 7.39 0.45 -8.73
CA PHE A 102 8.49 -0.03 -7.89
C PHE A 102 8.03 -0.61 -6.55
N VAL A 103 7.30 0.18 -5.76
CA VAL A 103 6.98 -0.17 -4.38
C VAL A 103 5.54 0.20 -4.05
N GLN A 104 4.75 -0.81 -3.74
CA GLN A 104 3.35 -0.61 -3.39
C GLN A 104 3.14 -0.78 -1.88
N PRO A 105 2.53 0.22 -1.18
CA PRO A 105 2.13 0.08 0.20
C PRO A 105 0.86 -0.76 0.34
N PHE A 106 0.86 -1.67 1.33
CA PHE A 106 -0.30 -2.47 1.72
C PHE A 106 -0.52 -2.39 3.23
N LYS A 107 -1.77 -2.51 3.64
CA LYS A 107 -2.19 -2.63 5.03
C LYS A 107 -2.64 -4.06 5.30
N ILE A 108 -2.23 -4.63 6.43
CA ILE A 108 -2.63 -5.97 6.85
C ILE A 108 -3.90 -5.87 7.70
N PRO A 109 -5.05 -6.36 7.19
CA PRO A 109 -6.31 -6.25 7.93
C PRO A 109 -6.52 -7.40 8.92
N THR A 110 -6.00 -8.60 8.62
CA THR A 110 -6.30 -9.86 9.34
C THR A 110 -5.06 -10.46 9.98
N GLY A 111 -5.27 -11.33 10.98
CA GLY A 111 -4.20 -12.02 11.69
C GLY A 111 -3.69 -13.29 11.01
N SER A 112 -4.00 -13.56 9.74
CA SER A 112 -3.63 -14.80 9.05
C SER A 112 -2.12 -15.05 8.91
N MET A 113 -1.32 -14.00 9.07
CA MET A 113 0.14 -14.04 8.99
C MET A 113 0.82 -13.85 10.35
N GLU A 114 0.07 -13.90 11.45
CA GLU A 114 0.65 -13.87 12.79
C GLU A 114 1.48 -15.12 13.07
N PRO A 115 2.61 -14.98 13.74
CA PRO A 115 3.18 -13.80 14.39
C PRO A 115 4.09 -12.96 13.50
N THR A 116 4.27 -13.29 12.23
CA THR A 116 5.15 -12.57 11.30
C THR A 116 4.61 -11.16 11.00
N LEU A 117 3.31 -11.06 10.67
CA LEU A 117 2.61 -9.80 10.42
C LEU A 117 1.30 -9.80 11.18
N TYR A 118 0.97 -8.67 11.77
CA TYR A 118 -0.26 -8.53 12.56
C TYR A 118 -1.31 -7.74 11.80
N GLY A 119 -2.54 -8.25 11.87
CA GLY A 119 -3.72 -7.52 11.44
C GLY A 119 -4.17 -6.47 12.45
N VAL A 120 -5.32 -5.86 12.16
CA VAL A 120 -5.97 -4.96 13.11
C VAL A 120 -6.42 -5.78 14.33
N LYS A 121 -5.97 -5.39 15.52
CA LYS A 121 -6.37 -6.00 16.79
C LYS A 121 -7.22 -5.05 17.61
N VAL A 122 -8.14 -5.64 18.33
CA VAL A 122 -8.94 -4.93 19.34
C VAL A 122 -8.69 -5.62 20.68
N GLU A 123 -8.21 -4.85 21.64
CA GLU A 123 -7.99 -5.32 23.00
C GLU A 123 -9.01 -4.66 23.94
N PRO A 124 -9.61 -5.44 24.89
CA PRO A 124 -10.53 -4.87 25.83
C PRO A 124 -9.80 -3.86 26.74
N GLN A 125 -10.33 -2.68 26.87
CA GLN A 125 -9.78 -1.65 27.75
C GLN A 125 -10.93 -0.86 28.38
N VAL A 126 -10.96 -0.85 29.69
CA VAL A 126 -11.92 -0.07 30.46
C VAL A 126 -11.28 1.26 30.84
N GLY A 127 -11.83 2.34 30.31
CA GLY A 127 -11.36 3.71 30.57
C GLY A 127 -10.12 4.12 29.77
N ARG A 128 -9.90 5.43 29.74
CA ARG A 128 -8.77 6.04 29.00
C ARG A 128 -7.50 6.01 29.83
N GLY A 129 -6.44 5.46 29.30
CA GLY A 129 -5.10 5.56 29.86
C GLY A 129 -4.45 6.92 29.60
N LEU A 130 -3.24 7.11 30.12
CA LEU A 130 -2.49 8.35 29.91
C LEU A 130 -2.22 8.64 28.43
N MET A 131 -1.87 7.61 27.66
CA MET A 131 -1.59 7.71 26.23
C MET A 131 -2.85 7.95 25.36
N ASP A 132 -4.04 7.80 25.93
CA ASP A 132 -5.31 8.02 25.24
C ASP A 132 -5.81 9.47 25.41
N ARG A 133 -5.06 10.31 26.13
CA ARG A 133 -5.38 11.73 26.36
C ARG A 133 -4.64 12.64 25.39
N PHE A 134 -5.27 13.74 24.99
CA PHE A 134 -4.62 14.77 24.18
C PHE A 134 -3.48 15.45 24.98
N PRO A 135 -2.31 15.73 24.39
CA PRO A 135 -1.90 15.46 23.00
C PRO A 135 -1.27 14.07 22.76
N LEU A 136 -1.05 13.26 23.83
CA LEU A 136 -0.35 11.97 23.76
C LEU A 136 -1.06 10.97 22.84
N THR A 137 -2.37 11.06 22.72
CA THR A 137 -3.14 10.20 21.79
C THR A 137 -2.73 10.39 20.32
N LEU A 138 -2.30 11.61 19.92
CA LEU A 138 -1.79 11.85 18.57
C LEU A 138 -0.44 11.15 18.35
N VAL A 139 0.42 11.17 19.37
CA VAL A 139 1.71 10.47 19.33
C VAL A 139 1.49 8.95 19.28
N SER A 140 0.60 8.43 20.14
CA SER A 140 0.22 7.01 20.17
C SER A 140 -0.31 6.56 18.80
N LEU A 141 -1.22 7.33 18.21
CA LEU A 141 -1.77 7.05 16.90
C LEU A 141 -0.69 7.11 15.79
N ALA A 142 0.12 8.16 15.78
CA ALA A 142 1.10 8.39 14.73
C ALA A 142 2.23 7.36 14.74
N LEU A 143 2.74 6.98 15.91
CA LEU A 143 3.88 6.08 16.03
C LEU A 143 3.45 4.61 16.15
N PHE A 144 2.47 4.32 16.99
CA PHE A 144 2.09 2.94 17.34
C PHE A 144 0.79 2.47 16.72
N GLY A 145 0.02 3.38 16.11
CA GLY A 145 -1.28 3.04 15.52
C GLY A 145 -2.36 2.69 16.53
N ASP A 146 -2.13 3.00 17.79
CA ASP A 146 -3.05 2.69 18.89
C ASP A 146 -4.08 3.80 19.07
N ARG A 147 -5.32 3.44 19.19
CA ARG A 147 -6.43 4.35 19.45
C ARG A 147 -7.43 3.73 20.42
N TYR A 148 -7.75 4.45 21.49
CA TYR A 148 -8.86 4.13 22.37
C TYR A 148 -10.19 4.51 21.70
N VAL A 149 -11.16 3.62 21.73
CA VAL A 149 -12.48 3.79 21.13
C VAL A 149 -13.55 3.47 22.17
N GLU A 150 -14.52 4.36 22.30
CA GLU A 150 -15.75 4.16 23.06
C GLU A 150 -16.94 4.08 22.09
N ILE A 151 -17.83 3.16 22.32
CA ILE A 151 -19.11 3.07 21.64
C ILE A 151 -20.16 3.41 22.67
N ARG A 152 -20.91 4.48 22.41
CA ARG A 152 -21.97 4.97 23.29
C ARG A 152 -23.32 4.77 22.64
N ALA A 153 -24.37 4.60 23.47
CA ALA A 153 -25.72 4.47 23.00
C ALA A 153 -26.15 5.74 22.24
N ALA A 154 -26.52 5.60 20.99
CA ALA A 154 -27.00 6.71 20.17
C ALA A 154 -28.44 7.13 20.58
N ARG A 155 -29.19 6.24 21.20
CA ARG A 155 -30.58 6.41 21.65
C ARG A 155 -30.80 5.62 22.93
N SER A 156 -31.82 5.97 23.70
CA SER A 156 -32.29 5.14 24.81
C SER A 156 -33.10 3.96 24.29
N GLY A 157 -33.01 2.81 24.96
CA GLY A 157 -33.73 1.61 24.58
C GLY A 157 -33.22 0.34 25.25
N VAL A 158 -33.74 -0.80 24.84
CA VAL A 158 -33.34 -2.11 25.37
C VAL A 158 -32.34 -2.75 24.43
N ILE A 159 -31.31 -3.36 25.01
CA ILE A 159 -30.36 -4.16 24.26
C ILE A 159 -30.94 -5.53 23.94
N GLU A 160 -31.11 -5.83 22.68
CA GLU A 160 -31.58 -7.10 22.17
C GLU A 160 -30.41 -7.92 21.62
N GLN A 161 -30.42 -9.20 21.92
CA GLN A 161 -29.50 -10.16 21.34
C GLN A 161 -30.14 -10.84 20.14
N LEU A 162 -29.54 -10.68 19.00
CA LEU A 162 -29.97 -11.29 17.74
C LEU A 162 -28.97 -12.36 17.30
N VAL A 163 -29.43 -13.37 16.59
CA VAL A 163 -28.57 -14.36 15.95
C VAL A 163 -28.57 -14.10 14.45
N ARG A 164 -27.39 -13.86 13.90
CA ARG A 164 -27.17 -13.70 12.48
C ARG A 164 -25.98 -14.53 12.04
N ASP A 165 -26.16 -15.39 11.04
CA ASP A 165 -25.12 -16.25 10.49
C ASP A 165 -24.36 -17.03 11.58
N GLU A 166 -25.09 -17.65 12.52
CA GLU A 166 -24.59 -18.39 13.69
C GLU A 166 -23.78 -17.54 14.68
N THR A 167 -23.78 -16.22 14.53
CA THR A 167 -23.08 -15.29 15.42
C THR A 167 -24.07 -14.42 16.20
N TYR A 168 -23.78 -14.25 17.50
CA TYR A 168 -24.56 -13.32 18.31
C TYR A 168 -24.21 -11.89 17.96
N ILE A 169 -25.20 -11.08 17.63
CA ILE A 169 -25.07 -9.65 17.45
C ILE A 169 -26.03 -8.94 18.43
N TYR A 170 -25.63 -7.75 18.84
CA TYR A 170 -26.44 -6.94 19.73
C TYR A 170 -27.04 -5.79 18.97
N SER A 171 -28.34 -5.55 19.18
CA SER A 171 -29.03 -4.38 18.61
C SER A 171 -29.60 -3.51 19.70
N LEU A 172 -29.70 -2.23 19.42
CA LEU A 172 -30.40 -1.25 20.23
C LEU A 172 -31.55 -0.68 19.40
N ASN A 173 -32.78 -1.07 19.74
CA ASN A 173 -33.98 -0.73 18.96
C ASN A 173 -33.83 -1.06 17.44
N GLY A 174 -33.37 -2.25 17.11
CA GLY A 174 -33.16 -2.69 15.71
C GLY A 174 -31.93 -2.11 15.01
N VAL A 175 -31.15 -1.24 15.67
CA VAL A 175 -29.91 -0.71 15.13
C VAL A 175 -28.73 -1.42 15.78
N VAL A 176 -27.87 -2.03 14.98
CA VAL A 176 -26.66 -2.71 15.44
C VAL A 176 -25.54 -1.67 15.64
N PRO A 177 -25.11 -1.40 16.88
CA PRO A 177 -23.95 -0.54 17.11
C PRO A 177 -22.68 -1.14 16.46
N PRO A 178 -21.69 -0.33 16.08
CA PRO A 178 -20.49 -0.78 15.38
C PRO A 178 -19.50 -1.50 16.32
N PHE A 179 -19.98 -2.52 17.04
CA PHE A 179 -19.14 -3.34 17.91
C PHE A 179 -18.04 -4.03 17.11
N ARG A 180 -16.89 -4.15 17.73
CA ARG A 180 -15.80 -4.93 17.20
C ARG A 180 -15.49 -6.09 18.15
N PRO A 181 -15.24 -7.28 17.63
CA PRO A 181 -14.78 -8.40 18.46
C PRO A 181 -13.57 -7.98 19.30
N GLY A 182 -13.55 -8.34 20.58
CA GLY A 182 -12.46 -8.01 21.50
C GLY A 182 -12.66 -6.71 22.31
N MET A 183 -13.71 -5.92 22.10
CA MET A 183 -14.04 -4.79 22.97
C MET A 183 -14.59 -5.26 24.32
N ALA A 184 -14.29 -4.53 25.40
CA ALA A 184 -14.96 -4.71 26.66
C ALA A 184 -16.42 -4.26 26.54
N GLN A 185 -17.37 -5.15 26.83
CA GLN A 185 -18.79 -4.85 26.83
C GLN A 185 -19.21 -4.35 28.22
N HIS A 186 -20.07 -3.36 28.27
CA HIS A 186 -20.57 -2.72 29.50
C HIS A 186 -22.09 -2.85 29.63
N PHE A 187 -22.66 -3.86 29.00
CA PHE A 187 -24.09 -4.16 29.03
C PHE A 187 -24.33 -5.66 29.00
N SER A 188 -25.53 -6.08 29.35
CA SER A 188 -26.06 -7.42 29.15
C SER A 188 -27.29 -7.38 28.24
N PRO A 189 -27.63 -8.50 27.55
CA PRO A 189 -28.92 -8.59 26.84
C PRO A 189 -30.09 -8.33 27.79
N GLY A 190 -31.02 -7.48 27.40
CA GLY A 190 -32.17 -7.05 28.20
C GLY A 190 -31.94 -5.78 29.00
N ASP A 191 -30.73 -5.24 29.08
CA ASP A 191 -30.46 -4.00 29.77
C ASP A 191 -31.16 -2.80 29.08
N ASN A 192 -31.74 -1.94 29.90
CA ASN A 192 -32.29 -0.68 29.46
C ASN A 192 -31.22 0.41 29.57
N VAL A 193 -30.77 0.91 28.44
CA VAL A 193 -29.70 1.91 28.34
C VAL A 193 -30.27 3.27 27.96
N GLN A 194 -29.65 4.33 28.46
CA GLN A 194 -29.96 5.71 28.11
C GLN A 194 -29.03 6.21 27.00
N GLN A 195 -29.50 7.24 26.29
CA GLN A 195 -28.66 7.90 25.30
C GLN A 195 -27.36 8.43 25.94
N GLY A 196 -26.22 8.10 25.40
CA GLY A 196 -24.89 8.47 25.91
C GLY A 196 -24.24 7.44 26.81
N ASP A 197 -24.96 6.41 27.27
CA ASP A 197 -24.37 5.33 28.07
C ASP A 197 -23.26 4.60 27.31
N LEU A 198 -22.20 4.21 28.02
CA LEU A 198 -21.07 3.49 27.45
C LEU A 198 -21.47 2.03 27.20
N LEU A 199 -21.53 1.63 25.96
CA LEU A 199 -21.86 0.26 25.54
C LEU A 199 -20.64 -0.63 25.42
N ALA A 200 -19.57 -0.12 24.81
CA ALA A 200 -18.34 -0.88 24.67
C ALA A 200 -17.13 0.04 24.64
N SER A 201 -16.00 -0.48 25.07
CA SER A 201 -14.73 0.25 25.01
C SER A 201 -13.57 -0.69 24.72
N GLY A 202 -12.52 -0.15 24.11
CA GLY A 202 -11.34 -0.94 23.77
C GLY A 202 -10.26 -0.13 23.10
N ARG A 203 -9.08 -0.73 23.04
CA ARG A 203 -7.96 -0.21 22.30
C ARG A 203 -7.89 -0.89 20.94
N VAL A 204 -7.98 -0.11 19.89
CA VAL A 204 -7.80 -0.57 18.52
C VAL A 204 -6.34 -0.34 18.15
N ARG A 205 -5.63 -1.42 17.83
CA ARG A 205 -4.28 -1.39 17.26
C ARG A 205 -4.35 -1.53 15.76
N ALA A 206 -3.68 -0.67 15.04
CA ALA A 206 -3.59 -0.78 13.60
C ALA A 206 -2.83 -2.04 13.18
N GLY A 207 -3.23 -2.63 12.07
CA GLY A 207 -2.44 -3.69 11.42
C GLY A 207 -1.15 -3.14 10.83
N ASP A 208 -0.21 -4.04 10.59
CA ASP A 208 1.07 -3.69 9.98
C ASP A 208 0.87 -3.11 8.58
N HIS A 209 1.61 -2.05 8.27
CA HIS A 209 1.69 -1.47 6.93
C HIS A 209 3.03 -1.86 6.33
N ILE A 210 3.00 -2.43 5.17
CA ILE A 210 4.15 -3.03 4.52
C ILE A 210 4.41 -2.44 3.15
N PHE A 211 5.67 -2.50 2.72
CA PHE A 211 6.03 -2.27 1.33
C PHE A 211 6.24 -3.60 0.60
N VAL A 212 5.65 -3.67 -0.60
CA VAL A 212 5.79 -4.79 -1.53
C VAL A 212 6.62 -4.35 -2.73
N ASN A 213 7.67 -5.09 -3.05
CA ASN A 213 8.53 -4.81 -4.18
C ASN A 213 7.97 -5.50 -5.44
N ARG A 214 7.36 -4.74 -6.33
CA ARG A 214 6.74 -5.25 -7.56
C ARG A 214 7.74 -5.65 -8.64
N LEU A 215 8.96 -5.11 -8.60
CA LEU A 215 9.97 -5.41 -9.61
C LEU A 215 10.73 -6.69 -9.35
N ARG A 216 10.90 -7.07 -8.07
CA ARG A 216 11.84 -8.13 -7.70
C ARG A 216 11.57 -9.44 -8.43
N TYR A 217 10.32 -9.85 -8.53
CA TYR A 217 9.97 -11.13 -9.15
C TYR A 217 9.98 -11.11 -10.68
N ASN A 218 10.19 -9.95 -11.31
CA ASN A 218 10.46 -9.86 -12.74
C ASN A 218 11.90 -10.28 -13.08
N PHE A 219 12.83 -10.16 -12.11
CA PHE A 219 14.25 -10.44 -12.30
C PHE A 219 14.72 -11.65 -11.50
N ILE A 220 14.07 -11.94 -10.37
CA ILE A 220 14.47 -13.01 -9.44
C ILE A 220 13.25 -13.90 -9.20
N ARG A 221 13.44 -15.20 -9.33
CA ARG A 221 12.36 -16.17 -9.05
C ARG A 221 11.92 -16.10 -7.58
N PRO A 222 10.60 -16.22 -7.30
CA PRO A 222 10.10 -16.38 -5.93
C PRO A 222 10.79 -17.53 -5.20
N ARG A 223 11.12 -17.34 -3.94
CA ARG A 223 11.81 -18.33 -3.13
C ARG A 223 10.91 -18.85 -2.02
N ARG A 224 11.04 -20.12 -1.69
CA ARG A 224 10.39 -20.71 -0.53
C ARG A 224 10.73 -19.93 0.74
N GLY A 225 9.71 -19.62 1.54
CA GLY A 225 9.85 -18.79 2.73
C GLY A 225 9.59 -17.29 2.51
N ASP A 226 9.56 -16.80 1.27
CA ASP A 226 9.17 -15.42 1.00
C ASP A 226 7.74 -15.16 1.47
N VAL A 227 7.51 -14.04 2.14
CA VAL A 227 6.16 -13.49 2.36
C VAL A 227 5.81 -12.67 1.12
N PHE A 228 4.75 -13.05 0.43
CA PHE A 228 4.42 -12.44 -0.85
C PHE A 228 2.95 -12.04 -0.97
N VAL A 229 2.70 -11.08 -1.82
CA VAL A 229 1.36 -10.61 -2.17
C VAL A 229 0.98 -11.14 -3.54
N PHE A 230 -0.25 -11.59 -3.66
CA PHE A 230 -0.84 -12.07 -4.91
C PHE A 230 -2.29 -11.58 -5.05
N ARG A 231 -2.79 -11.56 -6.28
CA ARG A 231 -4.18 -11.26 -6.60
C ARG A 231 -5.00 -12.54 -6.52
N THR A 232 -6.26 -12.39 -6.15
CA THR A 232 -7.17 -13.52 -5.98
C THR A 232 -7.95 -13.87 -7.25
N ASP A 233 -7.59 -13.28 -8.39
CA ASP A 233 -8.26 -13.54 -9.66
C ASP A 233 -8.13 -15.01 -10.05
N GLY A 234 -9.25 -15.59 -10.48
CA GLY A 234 -9.31 -17.00 -10.87
C GLY A 234 -9.31 -18.00 -9.72
N ILE A 235 -9.28 -17.55 -8.47
CA ILE A 235 -9.45 -18.46 -7.31
C ILE A 235 -10.93 -18.74 -7.10
N THR A 236 -11.34 -19.96 -7.43
CA THR A 236 -12.74 -20.40 -7.26
C THR A 236 -12.99 -20.93 -5.85
N HIS A 237 -13.27 -20.03 -4.91
CA HIS A 237 -13.62 -20.39 -3.54
C HIS A 237 -14.65 -19.40 -2.97
N PRO A 238 -15.79 -19.85 -2.39
CA PRO A 238 -16.90 -18.97 -1.99
C PRO A 238 -16.54 -17.86 -1.00
N GLN A 239 -15.54 -18.08 -0.15
CA GLN A 239 -15.09 -17.12 0.86
C GLN A 239 -13.95 -16.22 0.37
N VAL A 240 -13.38 -16.46 -0.81
CA VAL A 240 -12.35 -15.64 -1.41
C VAL A 240 -13.02 -14.61 -2.31
N LYS A 241 -12.82 -13.33 -2.00
CA LYS A 241 -13.31 -12.25 -2.87
C LYS A 241 -12.39 -12.16 -4.08
N GLU A 242 -12.99 -12.07 -5.26
CA GLU A 242 -12.27 -11.77 -6.50
C GLU A 242 -11.71 -10.35 -6.49
N ASP A 243 -10.73 -10.09 -7.33
CA ASP A 243 -10.08 -8.79 -7.54
C ASP A 243 -9.59 -8.14 -6.23
N THR A 244 -9.04 -8.96 -5.33
CA THR A 244 -8.42 -8.50 -4.10
C THR A 244 -6.98 -8.98 -3.97
N TYR A 245 -6.29 -8.45 -2.95
CA TYR A 245 -4.91 -8.82 -2.67
C TYR A 245 -4.82 -9.62 -1.37
N TYR A 246 -4.21 -10.79 -1.46
CA TYR A 246 -3.88 -11.61 -0.30
C TYR A 246 -2.38 -11.59 -0.06
N ILE A 247 -2.01 -11.76 1.21
CA ILE A 247 -0.63 -11.92 1.64
C ILE A 247 -0.48 -13.25 2.37
N LYS A 248 0.48 -14.04 1.97
CA LYS A 248 0.78 -15.34 2.53
C LYS A 248 2.28 -15.62 2.44
N ARG A 249 2.70 -16.72 3.04
CA ARG A 249 4.05 -17.28 2.87
C ARG A 249 4.08 -18.25 1.72
N LEU A 250 5.10 -18.15 0.88
CA LEU A 250 5.36 -19.09 -0.19
C LEU A 250 5.97 -20.36 0.38
N VAL A 251 5.24 -21.46 0.35
CA VAL A 251 5.67 -22.71 0.98
C VAL A 251 6.06 -23.79 -0.02
N ALA A 252 5.49 -23.80 -1.22
CA ALA A 252 5.89 -24.72 -2.27
C ALA A 252 6.00 -24.03 -3.63
N LEU A 253 6.87 -24.56 -4.46
CA LEU A 253 7.25 -24.05 -5.76
C LEU A 253 6.56 -24.85 -6.87
N PRO A 254 6.59 -24.38 -8.13
CA PRO A 254 6.06 -25.13 -9.27
C PRO A 254 6.57 -26.56 -9.34
N ASP A 255 5.73 -27.45 -9.86
CA ASP A 255 5.97 -28.87 -10.07
C ASP A 255 6.21 -29.71 -8.78
N GLU A 256 6.02 -29.13 -7.60
CA GLU A 256 6.21 -29.86 -6.34
C GLU A 256 4.93 -30.56 -5.87
N GLN A 257 5.12 -31.69 -5.20
CA GLN A 257 4.09 -32.40 -4.47
C GLN A 257 4.07 -31.97 -3.02
N VAL A 258 2.88 -31.65 -2.53
CA VAL A 258 2.69 -31.14 -1.17
C VAL A 258 1.70 -32.00 -0.42
N SER A 259 2.05 -32.37 0.80
CA SER A 259 1.13 -33.01 1.77
C SER A 259 1.33 -32.41 3.17
N ILE A 260 0.37 -32.62 4.05
CA ILE A 260 0.41 -32.12 5.43
C ILE A 260 0.41 -33.34 6.39
N ASP A 261 1.51 -33.50 7.11
CA ASP A 261 1.65 -34.45 8.22
C ASP A 261 1.79 -33.63 9.53
N PRO A 262 0.68 -33.24 10.15
CA PRO A 262 0.71 -32.28 11.23
C PRO A 262 1.70 -32.65 12.33
N PRO A 263 2.51 -31.69 12.80
CA PRO A 263 2.52 -30.27 12.48
C PRO A 263 3.40 -29.88 11.26
N TYR A 264 3.87 -30.85 10.49
CA TYR A 264 4.82 -30.66 9.41
C TYR A 264 4.13 -30.48 8.06
N LEU A 265 4.74 -29.66 7.22
CA LEU A 265 4.50 -29.64 5.79
C LEU A 265 5.53 -30.60 5.13
N VAL A 266 5.07 -31.40 4.18
CA VAL A 266 5.90 -32.37 3.46
C VAL A 266 5.93 -32.00 1.99
N ILE A 267 7.13 -31.77 1.46
CA ILE A 267 7.35 -31.42 0.06
C ILE A 267 8.15 -32.54 -0.60
N ASN A 268 7.64 -33.11 -1.69
CA ASN A 268 8.24 -34.22 -2.40
C ASN A 268 8.66 -35.39 -1.47
N GLY A 269 7.83 -35.69 -0.49
CA GLY A 269 8.06 -36.75 0.49
C GLY A 269 8.99 -36.40 1.66
N GLN A 270 9.54 -35.19 1.71
CA GLN A 270 10.44 -34.74 2.77
C GLN A 270 9.80 -33.65 3.65
N ARG A 271 9.96 -33.76 4.97
CA ARG A 271 9.48 -32.72 5.89
C ARG A 271 10.20 -31.41 5.67
N LEU A 272 9.42 -30.36 5.51
CA LEU A 272 9.92 -29.01 5.26
C LEU A 272 10.40 -28.36 6.56
N VAL A 273 11.70 -28.16 6.69
CA VAL A 273 12.35 -27.51 7.83
C VAL A 273 13.21 -26.30 7.43
N GLU A 274 13.56 -26.20 6.16
CA GLU A 274 14.33 -25.07 5.60
C GLU A 274 13.49 -24.29 4.59
N PRO A 275 13.67 -22.96 4.51
CA PRO A 275 14.50 -22.12 5.39
C PRO A 275 14.00 -22.08 6.85
N ASP A 276 14.83 -21.60 7.76
CA ASP A 276 14.65 -21.61 9.21
C ASP A 276 13.27 -21.13 9.72
N VAL A 277 12.57 -20.32 8.96
CA VAL A 277 11.21 -19.88 9.28
C VAL A 277 10.25 -21.06 9.47
N PHE A 278 10.37 -22.12 8.67
CA PHE A 278 9.51 -23.30 8.79
C PHE A 278 9.84 -24.13 10.03
N ARG A 279 11.11 -24.22 10.39
CA ARG A 279 11.53 -24.84 11.65
C ARG A 279 10.93 -24.09 12.85
N ARG A 280 10.97 -22.76 12.82
CA ARG A 280 10.36 -21.92 13.88
C ARG A 280 8.85 -22.09 13.94
N GLN A 281 8.15 -22.21 12.82
CA GLN A 281 6.72 -22.46 12.79
C GLN A 281 6.33 -23.82 13.42
N VAL A 282 7.18 -24.81 13.29
CA VAL A 282 6.93 -26.15 13.82
C VAL A 282 7.39 -26.28 15.28
N TYR A 283 8.61 -25.81 15.60
CA TYR A 283 9.24 -26.08 16.89
C TYR A 283 9.08 -24.95 17.93
N ALA A 284 8.56 -23.81 17.57
CA ALA A 284 8.34 -22.69 18.47
C ALA A 284 6.85 -22.42 18.72
N ALA A 285 6.07 -23.49 18.89
CA ALA A 285 4.63 -23.41 19.15
C ALA A 285 4.27 -22.56 20.38
N ASP A 286 5.11 -22.54 21.40
CA ASP A 286 5.03 -21.72 22.60
C ASP A 286 5.13 -20.21 22.32
N LYS A 287 5.71 -19.82 21.17
CA LYS A 287 5.88 -18.44 20.71
C LYS A 287 4.83 -18.00 19.68
N GLY A 288 3.71 -18.74 19.58
CA GLY A 288 2.62 -18.43 18.65
C GLY A 288 2.70 -19.11 17.29
N TYR A 289 3.75 -19.90 17.03
CA TYR A 289 3.79 -20.83 15.90
C TYR A 289 3.14 -22.14 16.29
N GLN A 290 2.34 -22.72 15.41
CA GLN A 290 1.57 -23.94 15.70
C GLN A 290 1.80 -25.05 14.69
N GLY A 291 2.75 -24.87 13.78
CA GLY A 291 2.92 -25.74 12.64
C GLY A 291 1.72 -25.69 11.68
N TYR A 292 1.62 -26.68 10.82
CA TYR A 292 0.59 -26.76 9.81
C TYR A 292 -0.51 -27.74 10.22
N VAL A 293 -1.76 -27.34 10.01
CA VAL A 293 -2.94 -28.15 10.31
C VAL A 293 -3.79 -28.34 9.07
N LEU A 294 -4.50 -29.46 9.00
CA LEU A 294 -5.47 -29.71 7.94
C LEU A 294 -6.66 -28.74 8.05
N PRO A 295 -7.30 -28.38 6.94
CA PRO A 295 -8.57 -27.69 6.98
C PRO A 295 -9.62 -28.50 7.76
N PRO A 296 -10.54 -27.86 8.47
CA PRO A 296 -11.67 -28.57 9.08
C PRO A 296 -12.53 -29.22 7.97
N THR A 297 -12.99 -30.43 8.23
CA THR A 297 -13.88 -31.17 7.33
C THR A 297 -15.35 -30.77 7.55
N GLY A 298 -16.20 -30.83 6.53
CA GLY A 298 -17.66 -30.72 6.69
C GLY A 298 -18.22 -29.29 6.66
N THR A 299 -17.48 -28.30 6.19
CA THR A 299 -17.91 -26.89 6.17
C THR A 299 -18.80 -26.50 4.98
N GLY A 300 -19.30 -27.46 4.17
CA GLY A 300 -20.14 -27.15 2.98
C GLY A 300 -19.39 -26.42 1.84
N VAL A 301 -18.09 -26.27 1.96
CA VAL A 301 -17.21 -25.63 0.97
C VAL A 301 -16.77 -26.70 -0.04
N PRO A 302 -16.49 -26.33 -1.31
CA PRO A 302 -15.87 -27.24 -2.28
C PRO A 302 -14.69 -27.99 -1.63
N THR A 303 -14.56 -29.27 -1.94
CA THR A 303 -13.57 -30.16 -1.29
C THR A 303 -12.18 -29.53 -1.34
N PRO A 304 -11.58 -29.19 -0.18
CA PRO A 304 -10.26 -28.58 -0.16
C PRO A 304 -9.20 -29.59 -0.64
N PRO A 305 -8.09 -29.11 -1.21
CA PRO A 305 -7.00 -29.99 -1.68
C PRO A 305 -6.48 -30.96 -0.61
N PHE A 306 -6.53 -30.53 0.67
CA PHE A 306 -6.07 -31.33 1.80
C PHE A 306 -7.22 -31.76 2.70
N THR A 307 -7.89 -32.86 2.34
CA THR A 307 -9.02 -33.41 3.12
C THR A 307 -8.59 -34.32 4.25
N HIS A 308 -7.43 -34.95 4.13
CA HIS A 308 -6.86 -35.88 5.11
C HIS A 308 -5.32 -35.93 5.00
N GLN A 309 -4.66 -36.54 5.96
CA GLN A 309 -3.18 -36.62 6.06
C GLN A 309 -2.50 -37.25 4.82
N ARG A 310 -3.22 -38.07 4.07
CA ARG A 310 -2.69 -38.71 2.85
C ARG A 310 -2.99 -37.92 1.58
N SER A 311 -3.68 -36.78 1.70
CA SER A 311 -3.94 -35.93 0.54
C SER A 311 -2.64 -35.35 0.03
N VAL A 312 -2.44 -35.44 -1.27
CA VAL A 312 -1.27 -34.88 -1.96
C VAL A 312 -1.77 -33.89 -3.00
N LEU A 313 -1.32 -32.67 -2.92
CA LEU A 313 -1.53 -31.63 -3.93
C LEU A 313 -0.33 -31.60 -4.85
N GLN A 314 -0.54 -31.85 -6.14
CA GLN A 314 0.45 -31.64 -7.19
C GLN A 314 0.29 -30.22 -7.72
N LEU A 315 1.34 -29.40 -7.61
CA LEU A 315 1.35 -28.07 -8.20
C LEU A 315 1.65 -28.13 -9.71
N GLY A 316 1.02 -27.25 -10.46
CA GLY A 316 1.33 -27.03 -11.87
C GLY A 316 2.67 -26.32 -12.06
N SER A 317 3.13 -26.25 -13.33
CA SER A 317 4.44 -25.67 -13.70
C SER A 317 4.54 -24.15 -13.50
N THR A 318 3.43 -23.47 -13.21
CA THR A 318 3.37 -22.02 -12.94
C THR A 318 2.83 -21.69 -11.56
N GLU A 319 2.44 -22.70 -10.78
CA GLU A 319 1.75 -22.51 -9.52
C GLU A 319 2.68 -22.42 -8.31
N TYR A 320 2.34 -21.55 -7.41
CA TYR A 320 2.98 -21.38 -6.10
C TYR A 320 1.97 -21.63 -5.00
N LEU A 321 2.34 -22.33 -3.93
CA LEU A 321 1.43 -22.60 -2.82
C LEU A 321 1.59 -21.53 -1.72
N PRO A 322 0.53 -20.70 -1.49
CA PRO A 322 0.50 -19.69 -0.43
C PRO A 322 -0.13 -20.27 0.84
N LEU A 323 0.57 -20.28 1.96
CA LEU A 323 -0.01 -20.61 3.28
C LEU A 323 0.17 -19.45 4.27
N GLY A 324 -0.80 -19.30 5.18
CA GLY A 324 -0.69 -18.35 6.27
C GLY A 324 0.16 -18.90 7.42
N ASP A 325 0.90 -18.02 8.09
CA ASP A 325 1.69 -18.39 9.26
C ASP A 325 0.78 -18.75 10.45
N ASN A 326 -0.37 -18.08 10.57
CA ASN A 326 -1.43 -18.45 11.52
C ASN A 326 -2.34 -19.52 10.91
N THR A 327 -1.91 -20.75 10.92
CA THR A 327 -2.56 -21.85 10.19
C THR A 327 -3.99 -22.13 10.63
N ARG A 328 -4.38 -21.80 11.87
CA ARG A 328 -5.75 -21.97 12.36
C ARG A 328 -6.73 -20.87 11.91
N GLN A 329 -6.20 -19.68 11.61
CA GLN A 329 -7.01 -18.51 11.25
C GLN A 329 -6.66 -17.98 9.87
N SER A 330 -6.32 -18.87 8.93
CA SER A 330 -5.92 -18.48 7.58
C SER A 330 -6.76 -19.21 6.54
N LEU A 331 -7.44 -18.45 5.71
CA LEU A 331 -7.99 -18.92 4.44
C LEU A 331 -6.86 -18.79 3.40
N ASP A 332 -6.30 -19.92 2.97
CA ASP A 332 -5.10 -19.99 2.16
C ASP A 332 -5.11 -21.21 1.22
N GLY A 333 -3.98 -21.52 0.60
CA GLY A 333 -3.86 -22.61 -0.37
C GLY A 333 -4.27 -23.99 0.13
N ARG A 334 -4.47 -24.19 1.41
CA ARG A 334 -5.05 -25.43 1.92
C ARG A 334 -6.52 -25.58 1.51
N TYR A 335 -7.21 -24.47 1.23
CA TYR A 335 -8.60 -24.43 0.83
C TYR A 335 -8.77 -24.28 -0.68
N PHE A 336 -7.95 -23.47 -1.33
CA PHE A 336 -8.10 -23.12 -2.74
C PHE A 336 -6.97 -23.59 -3.67
N GLY A 337 -5.92 -24.21 -3.12
CA GLY A 337 -4.80 -24.73 -3.93
C GLY A 337 -3.70 -23.72 -4.22
N GLY A 338 -3.02 -23.97 -5.34
CA GLY A 338 -1.95 -23.10 -5.85
C GLY A 338 -2.46 -21.78 -6.43
N VAL A 339 -1.55 -20.84 -6.60
CA VAL A 339 -1.77 -19.54 -7.23
C VAL A 339 -0.82 -19.40 -8.39
N ASP A 340 -1.34 -19.05 -9.55
CA ASP A 340 -0.55 -18.87 -10.76
C ASP A 340 0.45 -17.72 -10.64
N ARG A 341 1.56 -17.87 -11.35
CA ARG A 341 2.61 -16.86 -11.47
C ARG A 341 2.11 -15.48 -11.88
N GLU A 342 1.12 -15.41 -12.76
CA GLU A 342 0.54 -14.17 -13.26
C GLU A 342 -0.15 -13.35 -12.18
N ASN A 343 -0.66 -14.01 -11.16
CA ASN A 343 -1.30 -13.38 -10.02
C ASN A 343 -0.30 -12.89 -8.95
N VAL A 344 0.96 -13.30 -9.04
CA VAL A 344 1.98 -12.92 -8.06
C VAL A 344 2.45 -11.49 -8.28
N VAL A 345 2.22 -10.63 -7.28
CA VAL A 345 2.57 -9.20 -7.32
C VAL A 345 4.02 -8.95 -6.93
N GLY A 346 4.47 -9.54 -5.82
CA GLY A 346 5.82 -9.34 -5.34
C GLY A 346 6.01 -9.70 -3.86
N PRO A 347 7.28 -9.74 -3.39
CA PRO A 347 7.56 -10.00 -1.98
C PRO A 347 7.30 -8.78 -1.12
N ALA A 348 6.75 -9.01 0.06
CA ALA A 348 6.69 -8.04 1.15
C ALA A 348 8.09 -7.90 1.76
N VAL A 349 8.63 -6.69 1.80
CA VAL A 349 10.03 -6.48 2.16
C VAL A 349 10.23 -5.80 3.50
N ILE A 350 9.38 -4.84 3.85
CA ILE A 350 9.54 -3.99 5.03
C ILE A 350 8.18 -3.70 5.66
N VAL A 351 8.11 -3.81 6.99
CA VAL A 351 7.05 -3.19 7.79
C VAL A 351 7.48 -1.77 8.09
N TYR A 352 6.77 -0.77 7.58
CA TYR A 352 7.16 0.63 7.77
C TYR A 352 6.33 1.34 8.85
N TRP A 353 5.20 0.78 9.25
CA TRP A 353 4.34 1.28 10.32
C TRP A 353 3.42 0.16 10.82
N PRO A 354 3.03 0.14 12.10
CA PRO A 354 3.45 0.98 13.22
C PRO A 354 4.88 0.68 13.69
N LEU A 355 5.46 1.60 14.50
CA LEU A 355 6.74 1.37 15.16
C LEU A 355 6.56 0.28 16.23
N SER A 356 6.86 -0.94 15.89
CA SER A 356 6.69 -2.13 16.73
C SER A 356 7.96 -3.00 16.66
N ARG A 357 7.97 -4.12 17.40
CA ARG A 357 9.06 -5.11 17.28
C ARG A 357 9.20 -5.72 15.89
N ARG A 358 8.19 -5.58 15.03
CA ARG A 358 8.18 -6.07 13.65
C ARG A 358 8.61 -5.00 12.63
N TRP A 359 8.80 -3.76 13.10
CA TRP A 359 9.23 -2.68 12.24
C TRP A 359 10.57 -3.02 11.57
N GLY A 360 10.68 -2.75 10.27
CA GLY A 360 11.86 -3.06 9.49
C GLY A 360 11.66 -4.26 8.56
N ARG A 361 12.74 -4.96 8.23
CA ARG A 361 12.74 -6.03 7.22
C ARG A 361 11.92 -7.23 7.68
N ILE A 362 11.03 -7.72 6.82
CA ILE A 362 10.25 -8.95 7.02
C ILE A 362 11.18 -10.16 6.86
N ARG A 363 11.09 -11.09 7.81
CA ARG A 363 11.97 -12.27 7.87
C ARG A 363 11.15 -13.56 7.86
#